data_e013c0af1696b861cf54261235b730ae
#
_entry.id   e013c0af1696b861cf54261235b730ae
#
_cell.length_a   1.000
_cell.length_b   1.000
_cell.length_c   1.000
_cell.angle_alpha   90.00
_cell.angle_beta   90.00
_cell.angle_gamma   90.00
#
_symmetry.space_group_name_H-M   'P 1'
#
loop_
_entity.id
_entity.type
_entity.pdbx_description
1 polymer ?
#
loop_
_entity_poly.entity_id
_entity_poly.type
_entity_poly.pdbx_seq_one_letter_code
_entity_poly.pdbx_strand_id
1 'polypeptide(L)'
;LDVGRAIAGGPAVDFEPQYGSRIGVMPRYGCDEDVRWYDVETGVVIHTANAWDDGHEVVLQASRSNTADITGAGTSEGNNLKENQGRLYEWRINLVTGNVSERTLSGTPCDFTRVNDDCTCHKTSYVYASVFNTECASTFDGVM
;
A
#
# COMPACT_ATOMS: atom_id res chain seq x y z
N LEU A 1 8.89 0.82 14.36
CA LEU A 1 8.18 0.28 15.53
C LEU A 1 8.77 0.89 16.80
N ASP A 2 7.97 1.60 17.59
CA ASP A 2 8.36 2.20 18.86
C ASP A 2 7.78 1.40 20.04
N VAL A 3 8.61 0.50 20.60
CA VAL A 3 8.23 -0.36 21.71
C VAL A 3 8.00 0.44 23.00
N GLY A 4 8.76 1.51 23.20
CA GLY A 4 8.61 2.38 24.37
C GLY A 4 7.26 3.08 24.38
N ARG A 5 6.84 3.59 23.23
CA ARG A 5 5.53 4.23 23.04
C ARG A 5 4.39 3.22 23.25
N ALA A 6 4.53 1.99 22.70
CA ALA A 6 3.54 0.95 22.89
C ALA A 6 3.35 0.56 24.35
N ILE A 7 4.44 0.45 25.13
CA ILE A 7 4.38 0.19 26.57
C ILE A 7 3.71 1.34 27.32
N ALA A 8 3.88 2.57 26.87
CA ALA A 8 3.22 3.76 27.42
C ALA A 8 1.74 3.92 27.00
N GLY A 9 1.19 2.95 26.22
CA GLY A 9 -0.19 2.98 25.75
C GLY A 9 -0.43 3.79 24.46
N GLY A 10 0.64 4.23 23.81
CA GLY A 10 0.56 4.91 22.51
C GLY A 10 0.67 3.93 21.32
N PRO A 11 0.48 4.42 20.09
CA PRO A 11 0.59 3.59 18.91
C PRO A 11 2.03 3.09 18.71
N ALA A 12 2.17 1.78 18.45
CA ALA A 12 3.47 1.15 18.21
C ALA A 12 4.09 1.51 16.86
N VAL A 13 3.27 1.99 15.93
CA VAL A 13 3.66 2.41 14.58
C VAL A 13 3.33 3.88 14.42
N ASP A 14 4.21 4.62 13.80
CA ASP A 14 4.02 6.03 13.47
C ASP A 14 4.33 6.26 12.00
N PHE A 15 3.67 7.24 11.39
CA PHE A 15 3.94 7.66 10.03
C PHE A 15 4.98 8.79 10.05
N GLU A 16 6.13 8.51 9.46
CA GLU A 16 7.27 9.42 9.44
C GLU A 16 7.59 9.82 7.98
N PRO A 17 6.79 10.73 7.38
CA PRO A 17 6.88 11.05 5.95
C PRO A 17 8.23 11.63 5.53
N GLN A 18 9.02 12.16 6.46
CA GLN A 18 10.35 12.70 6.20
C GLN A 18 11.35 11.65 5.70
N TYR A 19 11.09 10.36 5.94
CA TYR A 19 11.95 9.27 5.45
C TYR A 19 11.59 8.80 4.03
N GLY A 20 10.47 9.29 3.47
CA GLY A 20 9.97 8.88 2.16
C GLY A 20 9.49 7.42 2.13
N SER A 21 9.14 6.96 0.94
CA SER A 21 8.80 5.56 0.66
C SER A 21 9.55 5.06 -0.55
N ARG A 22 9.86 3.77 -0.57
CA ARG A 22 10.56 3.14 -1.69
C ARG A 22 10.13 1.69 -1.87
N ILE A 23 10.20 1.23 -3.10
CA ILE A 23 9.92 -0.16 -3.47
C ILE A 23 11.25 -0.82 -3.88
N GLY A 24 11.55 -1.96 -3.29
CA GLY A 24 12.69 -2.80 -3.68
C GLY A 24 12.23 -3.86 -4.68
N VAL A 25 12.95 -3.97 -5.80
CA VAL A 25 12.74 -5.03 -6.79
C VAL A 25 14.02 -5.84 -6.91
N MET A 26 13.89 -7.16 -6.83
CA MET A 26 15.01 -8.08 -6.97
C MET A 26 14.61 -9.31 -7.78
N PRO A 27 15.56 -10.00 -8.45
CA PRO A 27 15.29 -11.30 -9.06
C PRO A 27 14.82 -12.30 -8.00
N ARG A 28 13.91 -13.22 -8.37
CA ARG A 28 13.35 -14.23 -7.44
C ARG A 28 14.42 -15.03 -6.68
N TYR A 29 15.56 -15.29 -7.31
CA TYR A 29 16.67 -16.05 -6.74
C TYR A 29 17.91 -15.16 -6.54
N GLY A 30 17.72 -13.84 -6.45
CA GLY A 30 18.77 -12.88 -6.16
C GLY A 30 19.13 -12.84 -4.67
N CYS A 31 20.13 -12.04 -4.36
CA CYS A 31 20.59 -11.74 -3.00
C CYS A 31 20.40 -10.25 -2.69
N ASP A 32 20.78 -9.82 -1.51
CA ASP A 32 20.56 -8.44 -1.02
C ASP A 32 21.21 -7.39 -1.94
N GLU A 33 22.36 -7.71 -2.54
CA GLU A 33 23.06 -6.81 -3.46
C GLU A 33 22.32 -6.64 -4.80
N ASP A 34 21.40 -7.55 -5.13
CA ASP A 34 20.60 -7.48 -6.36
C ASP A 34 19.36 -6.60 -6.22
N VAL A 35 19.06 -6.12 -5.01
CA VAL A 35 17.90 -5.26 -4.78
C VAL A 35 18.11 -3.89 -5.40
N ARG A 36 17.21 -3.51 -6.31
CA ARG A 36 17.13 -2.16 -6.86
C ARG A 36 16.01 -1.40 -6.17
N TRP A 37 16.34 -0.27 -5.58
CA TRP A 37 15.40 0.57 -4.85
C TRP A 37 14.88 1.70 -5.74
N TYR A 38 13.58 1.92 -5.69
CA TYR A 38 12.87 2.96 -6.45
C TYR A 38 12.07 3.82 -5.50
N ASP A 39 12.37 5.13 -5.49
CA ASP A 39 11.61 6.08 -4.70
C ASP A 39 10.21 6.25 -5.27
N VAL A 40 9.22 6.31 -4.38
CA VAL A 40 7.80 6.44 -4.69
C VAL A 40 7.17 7.51 -3.82
N GLU A 41 5.97 7.95 -4.19
CA GLU A 41 5.22 8.88 -3.35
C GLU A 41 5.01 8.31 -1.94
N THR A 42 5.30 9.14 -0.94
CA THR A 42 5.26 8.73 0.46
C THR A 42 3.86 8.27 0.85
N GLY A 43 3.78 7.08 1.42
CA GLY A 43 2.53 6.47 1.84
C GLY A 43 2.76 5.17 2.60
N VAL A 44 1.67 4.54 3.03
CA VAL A 44 1.68 3.29 3.79
C VAL A 44 0.92 2.23 3.00
N VAL A 45 1.52 1.06 2.89
CA VAL A 45 0.92 -0.15 2.33
C VAL A 45 0.89 -1.22 3.42
N ILE A 46 -0.29 -1.78 3.70
CA ILE A 46 -0.46 -2.88 4.65
C ILE A 46 -0.72 -4.17 3.90
N HIS A 47 -1.62 -4.13 2.91
CA HIS A 47 -1.95 -5.30 2.10
C HIS A 47 -1.70 -5.02 0.62
N THR A 48 -0.96 -5.93 -0.01
CA THR A 48 -0.77 -5.95 -1.46
C THR A 48 -1.85 -6.78 -2.13
N ALA A 49 -2.23 -6.42 -3.35
CA ALA A 49 -3.14 -7.19 -4.17
C ALA A 49 -2.39 -8.20 -5.05
N ASN A 50 -1.47 -7.71 -5.86
CA ASN A 50 -0.72 -8.51 -6.82
C ASN A 50 0.51 -7.75 -7.32
N ALA A 51 1.49 -8.50 -7.84
CA ALA A 51 2.58 -7.94 -8.61
C ALA A 51 2.94 -8.90 -9.76
N TRP A 52 3.37 -8.35 -10.90
CA TRP A 52 3.76 -9.15 -12.07
C TRP A 52 4.77 -8.43 -12.95
N ASP A 53 5.47 -9.22 -13.78
CA ASP A 53 6.28 -8.69 -14.87
C ASP A 53 5.40 -8.31 -16.07
N ASP A 54 5.63 -7.13 -16.64
CA ASP A 54 4.98 -6.63 -17.87
C ASP A 54 6.07 -6.16 -18.86
N GLY A 55 6.86 -7.11 -19.33
CA GLY A 55 7.98 -6.88 -20.25
C GLY A 55 9.19 -6.22 -19.58
N HIS A 56 9.34 -4.90 -19.73
CA HIS A 56 10.41 -4.15 -19.09
C HIS A 56 9.98 -3.48 -17.78
N GLU A 57 8.76 -3.73 -17.35
CA GLU A 57 8.18 -3.14 -16.14
C GLU A 57 7.83 -4.22 -15.13
N VAL A 58 7.97 -3.89 -13.86
CA VAL A 58 7.29 -4.59 -12.77
C VAL A 58 6.10 -3.75 -12.36
N VAL A 59 4.95 -4.37 -12.29
CA VAL A 59 3.70 -3.73 -11.84
C VAL A 59 3.36 -4.25 -10.46
N LEU A 60 3.09 -3.33 -9.52
CA LEU A 60 2.61 -3.63 -8.18
C LEU A 60 1.26 -2.96 -7.96
N GLN A 61 0.30 -3.70 -7.43
CA GLN A 61 -0.99 -3.16 -6.99
C GLN A 61 -1.19 -3.45 -5.50
N ALA A 62 -1.65 -2.45 -4.76
CA ALA A 62 -1.89 -2.54 -3.33
C ALA A 62 -2.92 -1.52 -2.87
N SER A 63 -3.40 -1.67 -1.64
CA SER A 63 -4.06 -0.57 -0.94
C SER A 63 -2.99 0.37 -0.37
N ARG A 64 -3.02 1.64 -0.78
CA ARG A 64 -2.12 2.70 -0.30
C ARG A 64 -2.92 3.76 0.45
N SER A 65 -2.45 4.11 1.63
CA SER A 65 -2.97 5.21 2.44
C SER A 65 -1.91 6.29 2.66
N ASN A 66 -2.36 7.49 3.05
CA ASN A 66 -1.46 8.60 3.39
C ASN A 66 -1.07 8.62 4.87
N THR A 67 -1.50 7.63 5.66
CA THR A 67 -1.22 7.53 7.09
C THR A 67 -1.12 6.08 7.53
N ALA A 68 -0.38 5.83 8.61
CA ALA A 68 -0.34 4.53 9.29
C ALA A 68 -1.50 4.34 10.28
N ASP A 69 -2.28 5.35 10.57
CA ASP A 69 -3.45 5.25 11.44
C ASP A 69 -4.64 4.65 10.69
N ILE A 70 -4.65 3.33 10.61
CA ILE A 70 -5.73 2.55 10.01
C ILE A 70 -6.94 2.35 10.94
N THR A 71 -6.77 2.65 12.22
CA THR A 71 -7.80 2.39 13.23
C THR A 71 -8.59 3.63 13.61
N GLY A 72 -8.09 4.81 13.29
CA GLY A 72 -8.65 6.08 13.76
C GLY A 72 -8.50 6.30 15.27
N ALA A 73 -7.78 5.42 15.95
CA ALA A 73 -7.57 5.51 17.39
C ALA A 73 -6.39 6.42 17.76
N GLY A 74 -5.55 6.74 16.81
CA GLY A 74 -4.40 7.63 16.95
C GLY A 74 -4.78 9.07 16.71
N THR A 75 -5.56 9.57 17.55
CA THR A 75 -5.96 10.93 17.73
C THR A 75 -4.93 12.00 17.47
N SER A 76 -5.12 12.78 16.48
CA SER A 76 -4.80 14.19 16.55
C SER A 76 -5.93 14.91 15.86
N GLU A 77 -6.44 15.90 16.52
CA GLU A 77 -7.51 16.78 16.10
C GLU A 77 -7.51 17.04 14.59
N GLY A 78 -8.59 16.65 13.90
CA GLY A 78 -8.83 17.02 12.52
C GLY A 78 -8.35 16.05 11.45
N ASN A 79 -7.88 14.86 11.76
CA ASN A 79 -7.57 13.85 10.74
C ASN A 79 -8.88 13.37 10.10
N ASN A 80 -9.11 13.82 8.87
CA ASN A 80 -10.15 13.30 8.00
C ASN A 80 -9.86 11.83 7.70
N LEU A 81 -10.31 10.92 8.57
CA LEU A 81 -10.14 9.47 8.41
C LEU A 81 -10.54 9.02 7.00
N LYS A 82 -11.57 9.63 6.43
CA LYS A 82 -12.04 9.34 5.06
C LYS A 82 -11.03 9.69 3.98
N GLU A 83 -10.24 10.74 4.16
CA GLU A 83 -9.22 11.14 3.19
C GLU A 83 -7.96 10.29 3.30
N ASN A 84 -7.70 9.76 4.49
CA ASN A 84 -6.50 8.98 4.80
C ASN A 84 -6.68 7.47 4.64
N GLN A 85 -7.91 6.98 4.43
CA GLN A 85 -8.16 5.57 4.15
C GLN A 85 -7.45 5.12 2.88
N GLY A 86 -7.00 3.87 2.88
CA GLY A 86 -6.36 3.25 1.73
C GLY A 86 -7.25 3.25 0.49
N ARG A 87 -6.63 3.33 -0.66
CA ARG A 87 -7.27 3.19 -1.98
C ARG A 87 -6.45 2.27 -2.84
N LEU A 88 -7.10 1.58 -3.76
CA LEU A 88 -6.39 0.73 -4.71
C LEU A 88 -5.48 1.58 -5.59
N TYR A 89 -4.21 1.24 -5.59
CA TYR A 89 -3.13 2.00 -6.19
C TYR A 89 -2.22 1.10 -7.03
N GLU A 90 -1.60 1.65 -8.07
CA GLU A 90 -0.69 0.92 -8.96
C GLU A 90 0.61 1.69 -9.12
N TRP A 91 1.71 0.96 -9.00
CA TRP A 91 3.06 1.40 -9.37
C TRP A 91 3.50 0.59 -10.58
N ARG A 92 4.08 1.28 -11.56
CA ARG A 92 4.79 0.66 -12.68
C ARG A 92 6.24 1.11 -12.66
N ILE A 93 7.14 0.16 -12.50
CA ILE A 93 8.56 0.38 -12.33
C ILE A 93 9.27 -0.11 -13.58
N ASN A 94 9.80 0.80 -14.39
CA ASN A 94 10.56 0.44 -15.57
C ASN A 94 11.99 0.05 -15.19
N LEU A 95 12.32 -1.22 -15.36
CA LEU A 95 13.60 -1.79 -14.92
C LEU A 95 14.80 -1.35 -15.80
N VAL A 96 14.53 -0.80 -16.99
CA VAL A 96 15.57 -0.33 -17.92
C VAL A 96 15.91 1.13 -17.62
N THR A 97 14.89 1.98 -17.49
CA THR A 97 15.09 3.44 -17.32
C THR A 97 15.15 3.86 -15.86
N GLY A 98 14.65 3.03 -14.93
CA GLY A 98 14.49 3.38 -13.52
C GLY A 98 13.27 4.26 -13.22
N ASN A 99 12.49 4.61 -14.23
CA ASN A 99 11.31 5.46 -14.03
C ASN A 99 10.19 4.71 -13.32
N VAL A 100 9.51 5.41 -12.41
CA VAL A 100 8.30 4.93 -11.76
C VAL A 100 7.12 5.79 -12.19
N SER A 101 6.02 5.14 -12.57
CA SER A 101 4.73 5.80 -12.73
C SER A 101 3.75 5.26 -11.69
N GLU A 102 2.94 6.16 -11.15
CA GLU A 102 2.05 5.88 -10.03
C GLU A 102 0.65 6.40 -10.32
N ARG A 103 -0.37 5.63 -9.92
CA ARG A 103 -1.77 6.09 -10.08
C ARG A 103 -2.72 5.41 -9.11
N THR A 104 -3.73 6.13 -8.70
CA THR A 104 -4.92 5.56 -8.05
C THR A 104 -5.77 4.82 -9.09
N LEU A 105 -6.14 3.57 -8.80
CA LEU A 105 -7.02 2.76 -9.66
C LEU A 105 -8.50 2.93 -9.29
N SER A 106 -8.80 3.17 -8.02
CA SER A 106 -10.15 3.41 -7.53
C SER A 106 -10.18 4.54 -6.51
N GLY A 107 -11.16 5.42 -6.60
CA GLY A 107 -11.45 6.44 -5.58
C GLY A 107 -12.15 5.89 -4.34
N THR A 108 -12.64 4.65 -4.39
CA THR A 108 -13.32 4.01 -3.26
C THR A 108 -12.32 3.64 -2.17
N PRO A 109 -12.53 4.07 -0.91
CA PRO A 109 -11.68 3.67 0.20
C PRO A 109 -11.79 2.17 0.44
N CYS A 110 -10.65 1.47 0.42
CA CYS A 110 -10.62 0.01 0.53
C CYS A 110 -9.29 -0.50 1.10
N ASP A 111 -9.34 -1.72 1.63
CA ASP A 111 -8.15 -2.49 1.98
C ASP A 111 -8.41 -4.00 1.86
N PHE A 112 -7.49 -4.85 2.37
CA PHE A 112 -7.51 -6.31 2.21
C PHE A 112 -7.64 -6.71 0.74
N THR A 113 -6.87 -6.03 -0.10
CA THR A 113 -6.88 -6.26 -1.55
C THR A 113 -6.38 -7.64 -1.91
N ARG A 114 -7.09 -8.35 -2.79
CA ARG A 114 -6.80 -9.72 -3.23
C ARG A 114 -7.09 -9.90 -4.72
N VAL A 115 -6.43 -10.87 -5.32
CA VAL A 115 -6.78 -11.42 -6.62
C VAL A 115 -7.16 -12.89 -6.47
N ASN A 116 -7.70 -13.51 -7.51
CA ASN A 116 -7.80 -14.97 -7.55
C ASN A 116 -6.39 -15.56 -7.45
N ASP A 117 -6.21 -16.54 -6.57
CA ASP A 117 -4.89 -17.14 -6.28
C ASP A 117 -4.23 -17.73 -7.53
N ASP A 118 -5.01 -18.25 -8.48
CA ASP A 118 -4.54 -18.74 -9.79
C ASP A 118 -3.97 -17.62 -10.67
N CYS A 119 -4.29 -16.37 -10.38
CA CYS A 119 -3.80 -15.17 -11.08
C CYS A 119 -2.62 -14.48 -10.38
N THR A 120 -2.15 -15.03 -9.26
CA THR A 120 -1.02 -14.47 -8.51
C THR A 120 0.25 -14.43 -9.38
N CYS A 121 0.95 -13.32 -9.38
CA CYS A 121 2.12 -13.04 -10.23
C CYS A 121 1.80 -12.96 -11.74
N HIS A 122 0.53 -12.90 -12.13
CA HIS A 122 0.10 -12.70 -13.50
C HIS A 122 -0.78 -11.46 -13.62
N LYS A 123 -0.77 -10.84 -14.79
CA LYS A 123 -1.66 -9.71 -15.08
C LYS A 123 -3.12 -10.17 -14.96
N THR A 124 -3.89 -9.45 -14.15
CA THR A 124 -5.31 -9.71 -13.93
C THR A 124 -6.16 -8.48 -14.23
N SER A 125 -7.40 -8.72 -14.63
CA SER A 125 -8.39 -7.66 -14.86
C SER A 125 -9.22 -7.34 -13.61
N TYR A 126 -9.14 -8.16 -12.58
CA TYR A 126 -9.96 -8.02 -11.38
C TYR A 126 -9.12 -8.04 -10.12
N VAL A 127 -9.38 -7.09 -9.24
CA VAL A 127 -8.91 -7.02 -7.86
C VAL A 127 -10.13 -6.89 -6.97
N TYR A 128 -10.17 -7.67 -5.91
CA TYR A 128 -11.23 -7.64 -4.90
C TYR A 128 -10.70 -6.93 -3.67
N ALA A 129 -11.53 -6.12 -3.02
CA ALA A 129 -11.14 -5.40 -1.81
C ALA A 129 -12.32 -5.23 -0.86
N SER A 130 -12.05 -5.18 0.44
CA SER A 130 -13.04 -4.77 1.44
C SER A 130 -13.18 -3.25 1.41
N VAL A 131 -14.40 -2.76 1.30
CA VAL A 131 -14.72 -1.32 1.26
C VAL A 131 -14.89 -0.80 2.67
N PHE A 132 -14.16 0.26 3.02
CA PHE A 132 -14.31 0.92 4.32
C PHE A 132 -15.70 1.56 4.46
N ASN A 133 -16.27 1.44 5.66
CA ASN A 133 -17.45 2.17 6.01
C ASN A 133 -17.17 3.69 6.02
N THR A 134 -18.07 4.47 5.44
CA THR A 134 -17.90 5.94 5.34
C THR A 134 -18.18 6.68 6.63
N GLU A 135 -18.85 6.05 7.59
CA GLU A 135 -19.22 6.67 8.88
C GLU A 135 -18.32 6.17 10.02
N CYS A 136 -17.79 4.96 9.90
CA CYS A 136 -16.90 4.34 10.88
C CYS A 136 -15.67 3.75 10.20
N ALA A 137 -14.54 4.47 10.24
CA ALA A 137 -13.33 4.13 9.51
C ALA A 137 -12.66 2.81 9.89
N SER A 138 -13.03 2.23 11.04
CA SER A 138 -12.48 0.95 11.51
C SER A 138 -13.32 -0.27 11.10
N THR A 139 -14.38 -0.07 10.31
CA THR A 139 -15.27 -1.14 9.85
C THR A 139 -15.36 -1.18 8.33
N PHE A 140 -15.81 -2.33 7.83
CA PHE A 140 -16.07 -2.55 6.41
C PHE A 140 -17.54 -2.87 6.22
N ASP A 141 -18.14 -2.38 5.14
CA ASP A 141 -19.56 -2.60 4.83
C ASP A 141 -19.79 -3.13 3.41
N GLY A 142 -18.73 -3.47 2.70
CA GLY A 142 -18.85 -4.01 1.34
C GLY A 142 -17.58 -4.66 0.80
N VAL A 143 -17.74 -5.24 -0.37
CA VAL A 143 -16.66 -5.76 -1.22
C VAL A 143 -16.82 -5.15 -2.61
N MET A 144 -15.74 -4.69 -3.17
CA MET A 144 -15.68 -4.19 -4.54
C MET A 144 -14.87 -5.14 -5.42
#